data_29f8cc6f5ecf8714defe7dcc12711465
#
_entry.id   29f8cc6f5ecf8714defe7dcc12711465
#
_cell.length_a   1.000
_cell.length_b   1.000
_cell.length_c   1.000
_cell.angle_alpha   90.00
_cell.angle_beta   90.00
_cell.angle_gamma   90.00
#
_symmetry.space_group_name_H-M   'P 1'
#
loop_
_entity.id
_entity.type
_entity.pdbx_description
1 polymer ?
#
loop_
_entity_poly.entity_id
_entity_poly.type
_entity_poly.pdbx_seq_one_letter_code
_entity_poly.pdbx_strand_id
1 'polypeptide(L)'
;MKSIPLEALHIELGAKFGPFAGYNMPIQYPMGLKGEHLHTRTHAGLFDVSHMGQLRITAPNDPSEEKLRRELESALPCDFDGWPKDMQRYSVLLNDQGGIEDDLMLVWRGAAPEAGPEVRMVVNAGNRDHDLALLKQLAPSLQFKWVDAALVALQGPDAESVLSALDARASQMTFMQACDLNLMGVECFTTRSGYTGEDGYEISIPSKDADRIVRAIMRDARVKPVGLGARDTLRLEAGLPLHGNDISPSISPIEAGLSFSIAPSRRRPKTKPDGTLSTPTKTGGFPGADTVLEHLASGPPRKLIGLISSEPVPIRSHAKIVNVAGKEVGEVTSGTVSPSLGKPIMLALIEANSSNDQLFAIVRDKKLKVGPAPLPFVPKRYKR
;
A
#
# COMPACT_ATOMS: atom_id res chain seq x y z
N MET A 1 23.65 3.27 6.16
CA MET A 1 22.39 2.92 5.46
C MET A 1 22.54 1.50 4.94
N LYS A 2 21.45 0.73 4.95
CA LYS A 2 21.43 -0.62 4.35
C LYS A 2 21.42 -0.49 2.82
N SER A 3 22.07 -1.43 2.10
CA SER A 3 21.98 -1.55 0.65
C SER A 3 20.81 -2.47 0.23
N ILE A 4 20.46 -2.42 -1.03
CA ILE A 4 19.43 -3.27 -1.67
C ILE A 4 20.08 -4.19 -2.71
N PRO A 5 19.47 -5.35 -3.03
CA PRO A 5 20.09 -6.33 -3.95
C PRO A 5 20.47 -5.77 -5.33
N LEU A 6 19.76 -4.74 -5.82
CA LEU A 6 19.98 -4.16 -7.14
C LEU A 6 20.78 -2.84 -7.14
N GLU A 7 21.45 -2.48 -6.02
CA GLU A 7 22.16 -1.19 -5.90
C GLU A 7 23.16 -0.95 -7.04
N ALA A 8 23.95 -1.98 -7.41
CA ALA A 8 24.90 -1.87 -8.51
C ALA A 8 24.23 -1.56 -9.87
N LEU A 9 23.09 -2.20 -10.14
CA LEU A 9 22.32 -1.93 -11.34
C LEU A 9 21.80 -0.47 -11.36
N HIS A 10 21.32 0.04 -10.22
CA HIS A 10 20.84 1.41 -10.16
C HIS A 10 21.95 2.45 -10.35
N ILE A 11 23.17 2.17 -9.85
CA ILE A 11 24.35 3.01 -10.13
C ILE A 11 24.64 3.03 -11.62
N GLU A 12 24.66 1.88 -12.29
CA GLU A 12 24.86 1.75 -13.74
C GLU A 12 23.80 2.54 -14.55
N LEU A 13 22.54 2.52 -14.07
CA LEU A 13 21.43 3.25 -14.68
C LEU A 13 21.42 4.74 -14.37
N GLY A 14 22.42 5.25 -13.64
CA GLY A 14 22.56 6.67 -13.32
C GLY A 14 21.57 7.18 -12.28
N ALA A 15 21.11 6.33 -11.36
CA ALA A 15 20.21 6.73 -10.30
C ALA A 15 20.83 7.77 -9.36
N LYS A 16 20.03 8.74 -8.94
CA LYS A 16 20.32 9.59 -7.78
C LYS A 16 19.74 8.92 -6.54
N PHE A 17 20.61 8.61 -5.59
CA PHE A 17 20.25 7.95 -4.35
C PHE A 17 19.92 8.95 -3.24
N GLY A 18 19.12 8.49 -2.29
CA GLY A 18 18.82 9.21 -1.06
C GLY A 18 18.39 8.27 0.06
N PRO A 19 18.42 8.75 1.31
CA PRO A 19 17.99 7.97 2.46
C PRO A 19 16.46 7.79 2.46
N PHE A 20 16.02 6.54 2.60
CA PHE A 20 14.61 6.21 2.79
C PHE A 20 14.49 4.99 3.71
N ALA A 21 13.76 5.12 4.83
CA ALA A 21 13.52 4.05 5.79
C ALA A 21 14.79 3.25 6.20
N GLY A 22 15.93 3.95 6.36
CA GLY A 22 17.21 3.34 6.74
C GLY A 22 18.01 2.70 5.59
N TYR A 23 17.48 2.74 4.37
CA TYR A 23 18.14 2.25 3.15
C TYR A 23 18.65 3.38 2.26
N ASN A 24 19.63 3.07 1.42
CA ASN A 24 20.08 3.91 0.32
C ASN A 24 19.26 3.57 -0.93
N MET A 25 18.25 4.39 -1.26
CA MET A 25 17.27 4.07 -2.30
C MET A 25 17.42 4.96 -3.54
N PRO A 26 17.11 4.43 -4.75
CA PRO A 26 17.04 5.25 -5.96
C PRO A 26 15.81 6.18 -5.88
N ILE A 27 16.08 7.46 -5.75
CA ILE A 27 15.02 8.50 -5.66
C ILE A 27 14.58 8.97 -7.04
N GLN A 28 15.53 9.04 -8.00
CA GLN A 28 15.29 9.56 -9.34
C GLN A 28 16.36 9.04 -10.30
N TYR A 29 15.97 8.84 -11.56
CA TYR A 29 16.87 8.55 -12.69
C TYR A 29 17.02 9.76 -13.63
N PRO A 30 17.87 9.67 -14.69
CA PRO A 30 18.13 10.80 -15.60
C PRO A 30 16.90 11.40 -16.26
N MET A 31 15.81 10.64 -16.44
CA MET A 31 14.55 11.13 -17.00
C MET A 31 13.87 12.18 -16.10
N GLY A 32 14.22 12.21 -14.83
CA GLY A 32 13.65 13.10 -13.83
C GLY A 32 12.26 12.68 -13.36
N LEU A 33 11.90 13.09 -12.13
CA LEU A 33 10.67 12.71 -11.46
C LEU A 33 9.43 12.83 -12.36
N LYS A 34 9.24 13.98 -13.01
CA LYS A 34 8.07 14.21 -13.87
C LYS A 34 8.07 13.29 -15.10
N GLY A 35 9.24 13.08 -15.72
CA GLY A 35 9.39 12.19 -16.86
C GLY A 35 9.08 10.74 -16.48
N GLU A 36 9.64 10.28 -15.38
CA GLU A 36 9.41 8.93 -14.82
C GLU A 36 7.94 8.68 -14.50
N HIS A 37 7.29 9.66 -13.87
CA HIS A 37 5.85 9.61 -13.57
C HIS A 37 5.01 9.46 -14.83
N LEU A 38 5.20 10.36 -15.80
CA LEU A 38 4.43 10.37 -17.06
C LEU A 38 4.73 9.13 -17.90
N HIS A 39 5.96 8.62 -17.87
CA HIS A 39 6.33 7.36 -18.53
C HIS A 39 5.53 6.19 -17.92
N THR A 40 5.43 6.11 -16.61
CA THR A 40 4.63 5.07 -15.93
C THR A 40 3.14 5.15 -16.30
N ARG A 41 2.61 6.36 -16.54
CA ARG A 41 1.21 6.56 -16.99
C ARG A 41 0.97 6.11 -18.43
N THR A 42 2.01 6.07 -19.27
CA THR A 42 1.87 5.83 -20.73
C THR A 42 2.51 4.53 -21.21
N HIS A 43 3.46 3.98 -20.47
CA HIS A 43 4.23 2.78 -20.80
C HIS A 43 4.38 1.87 -19.58
N ALA A 44 5.60 1.41 -19.26
CA ALA A 44 5.90 0.58 -18.11
C ALA A 44 7.05 1.17 -17.28
N GLY A 45 6.79 1.49 -16.02
CA GLY A 45 7.79 1.86 -15.04
C GLY A 45 8.22 0.66 -14.20
N LEU A 46 9.52 0.49 -14.00
CA LEU A 46 10.10 -0.50 -13.11
C LEU A 46 10.64 0.18 -11.85
N PHE A 47 10.07 -0.16 -10.69
CA PHE A 47 10.43 0.37 -9.38
C PHE A 47 11.14 -0.70 -8.56
N ASP A 48 12.28 -0.37 -7.96
CA ASP A 48 12.82 -1.21 -6.90
C ASP A 48 12.20 -0.82 -5.56
N VAL A 49 11.55 -1.77 -4.93
CA VAL A 49 10.93 -1.65 -3.60
C VAL A 49 11.46 -2.72 -2.65
N SER A 50 12.70 -3.19 -2.88
CA SER A 50 13.36 -4.25 -2.09
C SER A 50 13.63 -3.87 -0.63
N HIS A 51 13.49 -2.60 -0.28
CA HIS A 51 13.52 -2.15 1.11
C HIS A 51 12.31 -2.64 1.92
N MET A 52 11.17 -2.94 1.27
CA MET A 52 9.98 -3.50 1.91
C MET A 52 10.29 -4.87 2.53
N GLY A 53 9.67 -5.15 3.69
CA GLY A 53 9.81 -6.44 4.34
C GLY A 53 8.91 -7.49 3.69
N GLN A 54 9.45 -8.65 3.33
CA GLN A 54 8.69 -9.79 2.83
C GLN A 54 8.74 -10.92 3.86
N LEU A 55 7.61 -11.35 4.39
CA LEU A 55 7.48 -12.41 5.37
C LEU A 55 6.77 -13.63 4.77
N ARG A 56 7.28 -14.79 5.15
CA ARG A 56 6.61 -16.08 5.04
C ARG A 56 6.12 -16.48 6.43
N ILE A 57 4.83 -16.75 6.56
CA ILE A 57 4.17 -17.07 7.83
C ILE A 57 3.59 -18.48 7.73
N THR A 58 3.93 -19.34 8.69
CA THR A 58 3.49 -20.73 8.73
C THR A 58 3.11 -21.13 10.17
N ALA A 59 2.35 -22.20 10.32
CA ALA A 59 2.10 -22.85 11.60
C ALA A 59 2.92 -24.15 11.66
N PRO A 60 4.15 -24.14 12.20
CA PRO A 60 4.96 -25.34 12.30
C PRO A 60 4.26 -26.34 13.24
N ASN A 61 4.35 -27.61 12.92
CA ASN A 61 3.75 -28.72 13.68
C ASN A 61 2.20 -28.77 13.68
N ASP A 62 1.54 -27.94 12.88
CA ASP A 62 0.10 -28.00 12.68
C ASP A 62 -0.21 -27.91 11.19
N PRO A 63 -0.53 -29.03 10.53
CA PRO A 63 -0.87 -29.03 9.11
C PRO A 63 -2.25 -28.45 8.83
N SER A 64 -3.05 -28.17 9.89
CA SER A 64 -4.35 -27.54 9.74
C SER A 64 -4.22 -26.06 9.41
N GLU A 65 -5.11 -25.57 8.56
CA GLU A 65 -5.20 -24.14 8.26
C GLU A 65 -5.77 -23.34 9.43
N GLU A 66 -6.51 -24.01 10.33
CA GLU A 66 -7.30 -23.36 11.37
C GLU A 66 -6.44 -22.57 12.36
N LYS A 67 -5.32 -23.11 12.81
CA LYS A 67 -4.41 -22.45 13.73
C LYS A 67 -3.81 -21.19 13.12
N LEU A 68 -3.29 -21.29 11.89
CA LEU A 68 -2.72 -20.16 11.18
C LEU A 68 -3.74 -19.03 10.98
N ARG A 69 -4.95 -19.40 10.53
CA ARG A 69 -6.05 -18.46 10.33
C ARG A 69 -6.45 -17.77 11.63
N ARG A 70 -6.74 -18.53 12.68
CA ARG A 70 -7.20 -18.02 13.97
C ARG A 70 -6.20 -17.04 14.60
N GLU A 71 -4.91 -17.37 14.59
CA GLU A 71 -3.90 -16.50 15.19
C GLU A 71 -3.69 -15.22 14.37
N LEU A 72 -3.69 -15.30 13.04
CA LEU A 72 -3.64 -14.08 12.22
C LEU A 72 -4.91 -13.23 12.34
N GLU A 73 -6.08 -13.85 12.50
CA GLU A 73 -7.33 -13.15 12.75
C GLU A 73 -7.40 -12.49 14.14
N SER A 74 -6.64 -13.00 15.12
CA SER A 74 -6.50 -12.31 16.41
C SER A 74 -5.55 -11.13 16.37
N ALA A 75 -4.61 -11.10 15.42
CA ALA A 75 -3.65 -10.04 15.24
C ALA A 75 -4.15 -8.93 14.28
N LEU A 76 -5.00 -9.28 13.31
CA LEU A 76 -5.40 -8.42 12.20
C LEU A 76 -6.93 -8.40 12.03
N PRO A 77 -7.51 -7.29 11.52
CA PRO A 77 -8.94 -7.16 11.27
C PRO A 77 -9.41 -7.92 10.01
N CYS A 78 -8.68 -8.95 9.62
CA CYS A 78 -9.00 -9.80 8.47
C CYS A 78 -9.91 -10.98 8.86
N ASP A 79 -10.41 -11.67 7.86
CA ASP A 79 -11.16 -12.92 7.98
C ASP A 79 -10.74 -13.83 6.82
N PHE A 80 -10.29 -15.05 7.17
CA PHE A 80 -9.88 -16.04 6.19
C PHE A 80 -11.04 -16.87 5.64
N ASP A 81 -12.24 -16.81 6.27
CA ASP A 81 -13.41 -17.52 5.77
C ASP A 81 -13.82 -16.96 4.39
N GLY A 82 -13.88 -17.85 3.39
CA GLY A 82 -14.19 -17.46 2.02
C GLY A 82 -13.10 -16.61 1.32
N TRP A 83 -11.90 -16.50 1.92
CA TRP A 83 -10.77 -15.85 1.23
C TRP A 83 -10.17 -16.82 0.21
N PRO A 84 -10.29 -16.54 -1.10
CA PRO A 84 -9.78 -17.45 -2.11
C PRO A 84 -8.25 -17.60 -2.01
N LYS A 85 -7.78 -18.81 -2.26
CA LYS A 85 -6.34 -19.06 -2.40
C LYS A 85 -5.73 -18.16 -3.47
N ASP A 86 -4.49 -17.74 -3.24
CA ASP A 86 -3.71 -16.89 -4.15
C ASP A 86 -4.36 -15.53 -4.45
N MET A 87 -5.20 -15.05 -3.54
CA MET A 87 -5.71 -13.67 -3.58
C MET A 87 -5.04 -12.82 -2.51
N GLN A 88 -4.58 -11.64 -2.91
CA GLN A 88 -3.99 -10.65 -2.03
C GLN A 88 -5.07 -9.79 -1.37
N ARG A 89 -4.86 -9.37 -0.14
CA ARG A 89 -5.69 -8.38 0.56
C ARG A 89 -4.82 -7.36 1.28
N TYR A 90 -5.28 -6.13 1.28
CA TYR A 90 -4.77 -5.07 2.12
C TYR A 90 -5.32 -5.25 3.54
N SER A 91 -4.49 -5.08 4.55
CA SER A 91 -4.87 -5.10 5.95
C SER A 91 -4.06 -4.06 6.73
N VAL A 92 -4.38 -3.90 8.01
CA VAL A 92 -3.70 -3.00 8.93
C VAL A 92 -3.31 -3.75 10.20
N LEU A 93 -2.15 -3.43 10.74
CA LEU A 93 -1.73 -3.79 12.08
C LEU A 93 -2.11 -2.63 13.00
N LEU A 94 -2.83 -2.92 14.08
CA LEU A 94 -3.40 -1.88 14.95
C LEU A 94 -2.85 -1.99 16.37
N ASN A 95 -2.78 -0.85 17.06
CA ASN A 95 -2.58 -0.81 18.50
C ASN A 95 -3.91 -0.93 19.26
N ASP A 96 -3.84 -1.03 20.58
CA ASP A 96 -5.01 -1.18 21.45
C ASP A 96 -5.98 0.01 21.42
N GLN A 97 -5.52 1.18 20.98
CA GLN A 97 -6.33 2.39 20.80
C GLN A 97 -6.99 2.46 19.41
N GLY A 98 -6.73 1.48 18.52
CA GLY A 98 -7.26 1.41 17.17
C GLY A 98 -6.52 2.27 16.15
N GLY A 99 -5.34 2.79 16.49
CA GLY A 99 -4.44 3.46 15.56
C GLY A 99 -3.63 2.48 14.72
N ILE A 100 -3.22 2.93 13.53
CA ILE A 100 -2.51 2.09 12.54
C ILE A 100 -1.02 2.06 12.85
N GLU A 101 -0.52 0.94 13.38
CA GLU A 101 0.91 0.69 13.56
C GLU A 101 1.61 0.51 12.22
N ASP A 102 1.00 -0.27 11.31
CA ASP A 102 1.43 -0.39 9.90
C ASP A 102 0.28 -0.81 9.00
N ASP A 103 0.42 -0.56 7.71
CA ASP A 103 -0.41 -1.12 6.65
C ASP A 103 0.38 -2.17 5.87
N LEU A 104 -0.31 -3.26 5.51
CA LEU A 104 0.37 -4.43 4.99
C LEU A 104 -0.47 -5.18 3.95
N MET A 105 0.22 -5.97 3.13
CA MET A 105 -0.41 -6.79 2.10
C MET A 105 -0.25 -8.27 2.45
N LEU A 106 -1.34 -9.02 2.42
CA LEU A 106 -1.35 -10.46 2.71
C LEU A 106 -1.82 -11.25 1.50
N VAL A 107 -1.19 -12.41 1.27
CA VAL A 107 -1.67 -13.41 0.31
C VAL A 107 -1.87 -14.73 1.04
N TRP A 108 -3.10 -15.24 1.02
CA TRP A 108 -3.42 -16.57 1.50
C TRP A 108 -3.01 -17.60 0.45
N ARG A 109 -2.03 -18.47 0.77
CA ARG A 109 -1.52 -19.50 -0.15
C ARG A 109 -2.23 -20.85 0.01
N GLY A 110 -3.01 -21.01 1.08
CA GLY A 110 -3.59 -22.30 1.44
C GLY A 110 -2.55 -23.32 1.86
N ALA A 111 -2.97 -24.57 2.04
CA ALA A 111 -2.07 -25.68 2.28
C ALA A 111 -1.46 -26.16 0.95
N ALA A 112 -0.13 -26.22 0.90
CA ALA A 112 0.57 -26.96 -0.14
C ALA A 112 0.83 -28.40 0.35
N PRO A 113 0.77 -29.43 -0.52
CA PRO A 113 0.85 -30.83 -0.13
C PRO A 113 2.05 -31.18 0.78
N GLU A 114 3.18 -30.50 0.57
CA GLU A 114 4.44 -30.80 1.31
C GLU A 114 4.86 -29.69 2.28
N ALA A 115 4.30 -28.48 2.16
CA ALA A 115 4.76 -27.30 2.91
C ALA A 115 3.78 -26.82 4.00
N GLY A 116 2.57 -27.37 4.05
CA GLY A 116 1.52 -26.89 4.95
C GLY A 116 0.93 -25.52 4.56
N PRO A 117 0.05 -24.97 5.41
CA PRO A 117 -0.58 -23.67 5.16
C PRO A 117 0.43 -22.51 5.28
N GLU A 118 0.31 -21.55 4.39
CA GLU A 118 1.21 -20.41 4.31
C GLU A 118 0.45 -19.11 4.01
N VAL A 119 0.91 -18.02 4.65
CA VAL A 119 0.59 -16.64 4.28
C VAL A 119 1.87 -15.93 3.87
N ARG A 120 1.85 -15.24 2.73
CA ARG A 120 2.87 -14.26 2.37
C ARG A 120 2.41 -12.88 2.82
N MET A 121 3.33 -12.09 3.38
CA MET A 121 3.04 -10.75 3.86
C MET A 121 4.12 -9.79 3.41
N VAL A 122 3.72 -8.57 2.99
CA VAL A 122 4.64 -7.46 2.73
C VAL A 122 4.32 -6.35 3.72
N VAL A 123 5.36 -5.83 4.38
CA VAL A 123 5.28 -4.77 5.40
C VAL A 123 6.17 -3.59 5.02
N ASN A 124 5.88 -2.40 5.58
CA ASN A 124 6.64 -1.19 5.28
C ASN A 124 8.08 -1.26 5.81
N ALA A 125 9.00 -0.71 5.04
CA ALA A 125 10.44 -0.78 5.29
C ALA A 125 10.85 -0.22 6.65
N GLY A 126 10.27 0.91 7.07
CA GLY A 126 10.56 1.58 8.34
C GLY A 126 10.09 0.79 9.56
N ASN A 127 9.07 -0.04 9.39
CA ASN A 127 8.40 -0.75 10.50
C ASN A 127 8.77 -2.23 10.60
N ARG A 128 9.60 -2.76 9.70
CA ARG A 128 9.92 -4.21 9.60
C ARG A 128 10.17 -4.91 10.94
N ASP A 129 11.04 -4.33 11.77
CA ASP A 129 11.45 -4.96 13.04
C ASP A 129 10.36 -4.80 14.09
N HIS A 130 9.66 -3.66 14.11
CA HIS A 130 8.51 -3.39 14.97
C HIS A 130 7.34 -4.34 14.65
N ASP A 131 6.97 -4.43 13.38
CA ASP A 131 5.87 -5.30 12.93
C ASP A 131 6.14 -6.76 13.26
N LEU A 132 7.38 -7.23 13.00
CA LEU A 132 7.75 -8.59 13.34
C LEU A 132 7.66 -8.85 14.85
N ALA A 133 8.08 -7.90 15.68
CA ALA A 133 7.97 -8.03 17.13
C ALA A 133 6.51 -8.10 17.59
N LEU A 134 5.68 -7.20 17.06
CA LEU A 134 4.26 -7.13 17.39
C LEU A 134 3.50 -8.37 16.88
N LEU A 135 3.76 -8.83 15.66
CA LEU A 135 3.16 -10.05 15.11
C LEU A 135 3.54 -11.29 15.93
N LYS A 136 4.78 -11.41 16.40
CA LYS A 136 5.21 -12.50 17.28
C LYS A 136 4.53 -12.45 18.64
N GLN A 137 4.24 -11.26 19.15
CA GLN A 137 3.50 -11.10 20.40
C GLN A 137 2.02 -11.52 20.24
N LEU A 138 1.38 -11.09 19.14
CA LEU A 138 -0.05 -11.31 18.89
C LEU A 138 -0.35 -12.73 18.36
N ALA A 139 0.61 -13.37 17.70
CA ALA A 139 0.47 -14.71 17.12
C ALA A 139 1.72 -15.58 17.47
N PRO A 140 1.94 -15.90 18.77
CA PRO A 140 3.19 -16.46 19.27
C PRO A 140 3.48 -17.90 18.82
N SER A 141 2.49 -18.63 18.35
CA SER A 141 2.71 -20.02 17.89
C SER A 141 2.99 -20.10 16.38
N LEU A 142 2.96 -18.97 15.67
CA LEU A 142 3.30 -18.91 14.27
C LEU A 142 4.81 -18.69 14.05
N GLN A 143 5.29 -19.18 12.92
CA GLN A 143 6.66 -18.97 12.49
C GLN A 143 6.68 -17.86 11.42
N PHE A 144 7.49 -16.84 11.67
CA PHE A 144 7.73 -15.72 10.76
C PHE A 144 9.15 -15.79 10.22
N LYS A 145 9.30 -15.91 8.91
CA LYS A 145 10.61 -15.92 8.23
C LYS A 145 10.70 -14.81 7.21
N TRP A 146 11.77 -14.01 7.28
CA TRP A 146 12.10 -13.08 6.20
C TRP A 146 12.44 -13.84 4.92
N VAL A 147 11.92 -13.37 3.80
CA VAL A 147 12.26 -13.88 2.48
C VAL A 147 13.47 -13.11 1.94
N ASP A 148 14.51 -13.82 1.54
CA ASP A 148 15.69 -13.24 0.87
C ASP A 148 15.41 -13.06 -0.62
N ALA A 149 14.78 -11.93 -0.95
CA ALA A 149 14.39 -11.61 -2.31
C ALA A 149 14.38 -10.10 -2.54
N ALA A 150 14.73 -9.67 -3.74
CA ALA A 150 14.39 -8.36 -4.24
C ALA A 150 12.87 -8.30 -4.47
N LEU A 151 12.27 -7.14 -4.22
CA LEU A 151 10.90 -6.85 -4.61
C LEU A 151 10.91 -5.72 -5.62
N VAL A 152 10.41 -5.99 -6.82
CA VAL A 152 10.29 -4.97 -7.87
C VAL A 152 8.85 -4.83 -8.32
N ALA A 153 8.44 -3.60 -8.64
CA ALA A 153 7.11 -3.33 -9.17
C ALA A 153 7.21 -2.90 -10.63
N LEU A 154 6.55 -3.63 -11.53
CA LEU A 154 6.41 -3.29 -12.95
C LEU A 154 4.99 -2.74 -13.17
N GLN A 155 4.88 -1.44 -13.43
CA GLN A 155 3.61 -0.71 -13.38
C GLN A 155 3.38 0.12 -14.64
N GLY A 156 2.14 0.15 -15.12
CA GLY A 156 1.74 0.95 -16.27
C GLY A 156 1.02 0.12 -17.34
N PRO A 157 0.45 0.76 -18.37
CA PRO A 157 -0.40 0.08 -19.37
C PRO A 157 0.33 -1.01 -20.17
N ASP A 158 1.65 -0.94 -20.29
CA ASP A 158 2.45 -1.97 -20.99
C ASP A 158 2.93 -3.11 -20.09
N ALA A 159 2.73 -3.03 -18.76
CA ALA A 159 3.27 -3.99 -17.80
C ALA A 159 2.82 -5.44 -18.08
N GLU A 160 1.55 -5.63 -18.44
CA GLU A 160 1.03 -6.96 -18.79
C GLU A 160 1.76 -7.55 -19.99
N SER A 161 1.85 -6.82 -21.08
CA SER A 161 2.47 -7.33 -22.31
C SER A 161 3.96 -7.61 -22.14
N VAL A 162 4.66 -6.82 -21.34
CA VAL A 162 6.07 -7.02 -21.00
C VAL A 162 6.26 -8.29 -20.17
N LEU A 163 5.51 -8.46 -19.08
CA LEU A 163 5.69 -9.63 -18.21
C LEU A 163 5.20 -10.92 -18.86
N SER A 164 4.14 -10.85 -19.64
CA SER A 164 3.57 -12.02 -20.38
C SER A 164 4.51 -12.55 -21.45
N ALA A 165 5.42 -11.74 -21.97
CA ALA A 165 6.47 -12.20 -22.89
C ALA A 165 7.49 -13.12 -22.20
N LEU A 166 7.62 -13.04 -20.87
CA LEU A 166 8.49 -13.91 -20.07
C LEU A 166 7.73 -15.12 -19.51
N ASP A 167 6.48 -14.94 -19.08
CA ASP A 167 5.57 -16.02 -18.66
C ASP A 167 4.12 -15.63 -18.98
N ALA A 168 3.50 -16.36 -19.91
CA ALA A 168 2.15 -16.09 -20.41
C ALA A 168 1.06 -16.10 -19.31
N ARG A 169 1.29 -16.77 -18.18
CA ARG A 169 0.37 -16.78 -17.03
C ARG A 169 0.15 -15.39 -16.44
N ALA A 170 1.08 -14.45 -16.63
CA ALA A 170 0.91 -13.06 -16.16
C ALA A 170 -0.34 -12.41 -16.75
N SER A 171 -0.67 -12.65 -18.02
CA SER A 171 -1.89 -12.10 -18.67
C SER A 171 -3.20 -12.68 -18.13
N GLN A 172 -3.14 -13.86 -17.49
CA GLN A 172 -4.32 -14.54 -16.95
C GLN A 172 -4.67 -14.04 -15.53
N MET A 173 -3.73 -13.40 -14.85
CA MET A 173 -3.97 -12.85 -13.52
C MET A 173 -4.92 -11.66 -13.59
N THR A 174 -5.75 -11.51 -12.56
CA THR A 174 -6.59 -10.33 -12.31
C THR A 174 -6.04 -9.53 -11.13
N PHE A 175 -6.54 -8.31 -10.96
CA PHE A 175 -6.13 -7.44 -9.84
C PHE A 175 -6.25 -8.15 -8.48
N MET A 176 -5.20 -8.06 -7.66
CA MET A 176 -5.02 -8.74 -6.37
C MET A 176 -4.79 -10.25 -6.46
N GLN A 177 -4.67 -10.84 -7.63
CA GLN A 177 -4.30 -12.25 -7.74
C GLN A 177 -2.79 -12.44 -7.60
N ALA A 178 -2.37 -13.55 -6.98
CA ALA A 178 -0.99 -13.99 -6.87
C ALA A 178 -0.73 -15.25 -7.72
N CYS A 179 0.49 -15.38 -8.20
CA CYS A 179 0.94 -16.57 -8.96
C CYS A 179 2.47 -16.70 -8.81
N ASP A 180 2.97 -17.93 -8.78
CA ASP A 180 4.40 -18.19 -8.95
C ASP A 180 4.72 -18.26 -10.44
N LEU A 181 5.26 -17.18 -11.00
CA LEU A 181 5.68 -17.11 -12.39
C LEU A 181 7.09 -17.68 -12.56
N ASN A 182 7.32 -18.34 -13.70
CA ASN A 182 8.66 -18.83 -14.06
C ASN A 182 9.35 -17.82 -14.97
N LEU A 183 10.16 -16.94 -14.39
CA LEU A 183 10.89 -15.94 -15.16
C LEU A 183 12.30 -16.45 -15.45
N MET A 184 12.56 -16.84 -16.70
CA MET A 184 13.86 -17.35 -17.17
C MET A 184 14.38 -18.56 -16.35
N GLY A 185 13.48 -19.48 -15.97
CA GLY A 185 13.83 -20.66 -15.18
C GLY A 185 13.86 -20.44 -13.68
N VAL A 186 13.50 -19.25 -13.18
CA VAL A 186 13.43 -18.92 -11.76
C VAL A 186 11.96 -18.70 -11.36
N GLU A 187 11.53 -19.39 -10.30
CA GLU A 187 10.23 -19.18 -9.70
C GLU A 187 10.22 -17.85 -8.94
N CYS A 188 9.31 -16.96 -9.34
CA CYS A 188 9.15 -15.62 -8.77
C CYS A 188 7.71 -15.46 -8.27
N PHE A 189 7.54 -15.31 -6.96
CA PHE A 189 6.24 -15.01 -6.39
C PHE A 189 5.78 -13.63 -6.84
N THR A 190 4.67 -13.59 -7.55
CA THR A 190 4.18 -12.38 -8.22
C THR A 190 2.74 -12.10 -7.84
N THR A 191 2.42 -10.84 -7.55
CA THR A 191 1.05 -10.36 -7.37
C THR A 191 0.71 -9.36 -8.47
N ARG A 192 -0.55 -9.37 -8.96
CA ARG A 192 -1.02 -8.30 -9.85
C ARG A 192 -1.59 -7.17 -9.00
N SER A 193 -0.71 -6.31 -8.56
CA SER A 193 -0.97 -5.22 -7.63
C SER A 193 0.06 -4.11 -7.79
N GLY A 194 -0.08 -3.03 -7.02
CA GLY A 194 0.88 -1.95 -7.02
C GLY A 194 0.38 -0.71 -6.30
N TYR A 195 1.24 0.32 -6.28
CA TYR A 195 1.05 1.54 -5.51
C TYR A 195 1.07 2.79 -6.41
N THR A 196 0.56 2.67 -7.63
CA THR A 196 0.62 3.74 -8.66
C THR A 196 -0.74 4.17 -9.20
N GLY A 197 -1.77 3.36 -8.99
CA GLY A 197 -3.07 3.53 -9.66
C GLY A 197 -3.10 2.98 -11.08
N GLU A 198 -1.95 2.59 -11.63
CA GLU A 198 -1.87 1.85 -12.89
C GLU A 198 -1.96 0.35 -12.63
N ASP A 199 -2.32 -0.39 -13.67
CA ASP A 199 -2.19 -1.86 -13.66
C ASP A 199 -0.73 -2.28 -13.64
N GLY A 200 -0.45 -3.45 -13.10
CA GLY A 200 0.92 -3.96 -13.03
C GLY A 200 1.12 -5.04 -11.98
N TYR A 201 2.37 -5.35 -11.72
CA TYR A 201 2.79 -6.49 -10.91
C TYR A 201 3.81 -6.07 -9.88
N GLU A 202 3.79 -6.73 -8.73
CA GLU A 202 4.89 -6.76 -7.76
C GLU A 202 5.50 -8.15 -7.78
N ILE A 203 6.82 -8.22 -8.01
CA ILE A 203 7.55 -9.45 -8.33
C ILE A 203 8.63 -9.66 -7.26
N SER A 204 8.49 -10.72 -6.47
CA SER A 204 9.49 -11.18 -5.49
C SER A 204 10.47 -12.11 -6.19
N ILE A 205 11.69 -11.66 -6.36
CA ILE A 205 12.75 -12.35 -7.10
C ILE A 205 13.84 -12.77 -6.12
N PRO A 206 14.25 -14.06 -6.04
CA PRO A 206 15.39 -14.45 -5.21
C PRO A 206 16.59 -13.52 -5.42
N SER A 207 17.21 -13.02 -4.33
CA SER A 207 18.23 -11.96 -4.39
C SER A 207 19.36 -12.28 -5.35
N LYS A 208 19.81 -13.55 -5.42
CA LYS A 208 20.86 -14.01 -6.33
C LYS A 208 20.53 -13.92 -7.82
N ASP A 209 19.26 -13.92 -8.19
CA ASP A 209 18.77 -13.88 -9.57
C ASP A 209 18.22 -12.52 -9.98
N ALA A 210 18.12 -11.56 -9.04
CA ALA A 210 17.43 -10.30 -9.21
C ALA A 210 17.99 -9.46 -10.38
N ASP A 211 19.30 -9.26 -10.44
CA ASP A 211 19.94 -8.48 -11.50
C ASP A 211 19.65 -9.07 -12.89
N ARG A 212 19.79 -10.39 -13.05
CA ARG A 212 19.56 -11.08 -14.32
C ARG A 212 18.13 -10.95 -14.80
N ILE A 213 17.14 -11.10 -13.91
CA ILE A 213 15.72 -11.05 -14.25
C ILE A 213 15.29 -9.60 -14.52
N VAL A 214 15.73 -8.65 -13.71
CA VAL A 214 15.41 -7.23 -13.91
C VAL A 214 15.99 -6.73 -15.23
N ARG A 215 17.23 -7.09 -15.57
CA ARG A 215 17.80 -6.76 -16.89
C ARG A 215 17.02 -7.40 -18.03
N ALA A 216 16.47 -8.60 -17.85
CA ALA A 216 15.63 -9.23 -18.88
C ALA A 216 14.30 -8.47 -19.09
N ILE A 217 13.66 -8.04 -18.01
CA ILE A 217 12.45 -7.19 -18.07
C ILE A 217 12.77 -5.86 -18.77
N MET A 218 13.91 -5.24 -18.46
CA MET A 218 14.34 -3.95 -19.02
C MET A 218 14.84 -4.02 -20.48
N ARG A 219 14.99 -5.21 -21.07
CA ARG A 219 15.28 -5.33 -22.52
C ARG A 219 14.13 -4.82 -23.38
N ASP A 220 12.91 -4.84 -22.86
CA ASP A 220 11.78 -4.19 -23.54
C ASP A 220 11.95 -2.68 -23.47
N ALA A 221 12.03 -2.02 -24.61
CA ALA A 221 12.29 -0.59 -24.74
C ALA A 221 11.23 0.29 -24.05
N ARG A 222 10.03 -0.25 -23.82
CA ARG A 222 8.93 0.40 -23.11
C ARG A 222 9.13 0.44 -21.61
N VAL A 223 10.05 -0.36 -21.06
CA VAL A 223 10.35 -0.37 -19.63
C VAL A 223 11.44 0.64 -19.31
N LYS A 224 11.19 1.51 -18.34
CA LYS A 224 12.17 2.43 -17.80
C LYS A 224 12.25 2.32 -16.28
N PRO A 225 13.45 2.51 -15.68
CA PRO A 225 13.59 2.56 -14.24
C PRO A 225 12.93 3.82 -13.70
N VAL A 226 12.28 3.70 -12.54
CA VAL A 226 11.53 4.77 -11.88
C VAL A 226 11.88 4.82 -10.40
N GLY A 227 12.21 6.01 -9.92
CA GLY A 227 12.61 6.23 -8.53
C GLY A 227 11.44 6.50 -7.57
N LEU A 228 11.77 6.51 -6.26
CA LEU A 228 10.79 6.74 -5.20
C LEU A 228 10.10 8.10 -5.28
N GLY A 229 10.77 9.11 -5.87
CA GLY A 229 10.15 10.43 -6.07
C GLY A 229 8.91 10.37 -6.98
N ALA A 230 8.99 9.65 -8.10
CA ALA A 230 7.84 9.45 -8.98
C ALA A 230 6.81 8.47 -8.35
N ARG A 231 7.25 7.44 -7.61
CA ARG A 231 6.36 6.56 -6.85
C ARG A 231 5.46 7.35 -5.89
N ASP A 232 6.01 8.36 -5.19
CA ASP A 232 5.24 9.19 -4.26
C ASP A 232 4.18 10.05 -4.99
N THR A 233 4.51 10.64 -6.12
CA THR A 233 3.52 11.42 -6.88
C THR A 233 2.44 10.54 -7.51
N LEU A 234 2.78 9.33 -7.97
CA LEU A 234 1.84 8.36 -8.53
C LEU A 234 0.85 7.86 -7.48
N ARG A 235 1.35 7.44 -6.29
CA ARG A 235 0.46 6.96 -5.22
C ARG A 235 -0.49 8.05 -4.75
N LEU A 236 -0.02 9.32 -4.64
CA LEU A 236 -0.85 10.43 -4.21
C LEU A 236 -1.96 10.74 -5.24
N GLU A 237 -1.65 10.71 -6.54
CA GLU A 237 -2.69 10.81 -7.58
C GLU A 237 -3.72 9.68 -7.50
N ALA A 238 -3.29 8.47 -7.13
CA ALA A 238 -4.17 7.33 -6.90
C ALA A 238 -4.95 7.40 -5.58
N GLY A 239 -4.70 8.41 -4.74
CA GLY A 239 -5.35 8.58 -3.43
C GLY A 239 -4.96 7.49 -2.44
N LEU A 240 -3.74 6.95 -2.55
CA LEU A 240 -3.22 5.90 -1.67
C LEU A 240 -2.42 6.56 -0.52
N PRO A 241 -2.76 6.26 0.75
CA PRO A 241 -2.07 6.84 1.89
C PRO A 241 -0.64 6.30 2.03
N LEU A 242 0.23 7.09 2.65
CA LEU A 242 1.60 6.74 3.02
C LEU A 242 1.71 6.63 4.54
N HIS A 243 2.20 5.49 5.03
CA HIS A 243 2.49 5.31 6.45
C HIS A 243 3.54 6.32 6.95
N GLY A 244 3.32 6.85 8.13
CA GLY A 244 4.14 7.92 8.72
C GLY A 244 3.72 9.34 8.30
N ASN A 245 2.90 9.48 7.24
CA ASN A 245 2.35 10.77 6.80
C ASN A 245 0.83 10.81 6.93
N ASP A 246 0.13 9.97 6.17
CA ASP A 246 -1.33 9.97 6.05
C ASP A 246 -2.01 9.02 7.05
N ILE A 247 -1.28 8.00 7.48
CA ILE A 247 -1.66 7.00 8.48
C ILE A 247 -0.53 6.83 9.50
N SER A 248 -0.90 6.58 10.76
CA SER A 248 0.02 6.49 11.89
C SER A 248 -0.65 5.83 13.10
N PRO A 249 0.09 5.51 14.19
CA PRO A 249 -0.47 4.98 15.43
C PRO A 249 -1.52 5.86 16.13
N SER A 250 -1.71 7.11 15.70
CA SER A 250 -2.75 8.02 16.21
C SER A 250 -3.96 8.20 15.29
N ILE A 251 -4.01 7.45 14.18
CA ILE A 251 -5.06 7.57 13.15
C ILE A 251 -5.70 6.19 12.97
N SER A 252 -7.02 6.12 13.14
CA SER A 252 -7.74 4.86 12.93
C SER A 252 -7.97 4.57 11.43
N PRO A 253 -8.21 3.32 11.04
CA PRO A 253 -8.57 2.97 9.67
C PRO A 253 -9.80 3.72 9.14
N ILE A 254 -10.69 4.10 10.02
CA ILE A 254 -11.93 4.79 9.65
C ILE A 254 -11.68 6.26 9.38
N GLU A 255 -10.83 6.91 10.19
CA GLU A 255 -10.35 8.27 9.92
C GLU A 255 -9.59 8.33 8.58
N ALA A 256 -8.77 7.32 8.30
CA ALA A 256 -7.97 7.21 7.09
C ALA A 256 -8.78 6.83 5.82
N GLY A 257 -10.09 6.58 5.93
CA GLY A 257 -10.91 6.11 4.80
C GLY A 257 -10.65 4.66 4.39
N LEU A 258 -9.97 3.88 5.24
CA LEU A 258 -9.57 2.49 5.00
C LEU A 258 -10.55 1.48 5.62
N SER A 259 -11.81 1.83 5.73
CA SER A 259 -12.83 0.94 6.32
C SER A 259 -12.90 -0.44 5.64
N PHE A 260 -12.51 -0.53 4.37
CA PHE A 260 -12.47 -1.80 3.63
C PHE A 260 -11.42 -2.80 4.17
N SER A 261 -10.40 -2.34 4.93
CA SER A 261 -9.41 -3.20 5.58
C SER A 261 -9.99 -4.01 6.75
N ILE A 262 -11.16 -3.60 7.27
CA ILE A 262 -11.86 -4.33 8.31
C ILE A 262 -12.84 -5.30 7.64
N ALA A 263 -12.60 -6.59 7.76
CA ALA A 263 -13.47 -7.60 7.14
C ALA A 263 -14.94 -7.45 7.59
N PRO A 264 -15.91 -7.66 6.70
CA PRO A 264 -17.33 -7.48 7.05
C PRO A 264 -17.78 -8.30 8.25
N SER A 265 -17.29 -9.53 8.41
CA SER A 265 -17.57 -10.42 9.55
C SER A 265 -17.02 -9.93 10.89
N ARG A 266 -16.03 -9.02 10.86
CA ARG A 266 -15.39 -8.42 12.04
C ARG A 266 -16.08 -7.14 12.51
N ARG A 267 -17.09 -6.64 11.76
CA ARG A 267 -17.86 -5.44 12.08
C ARG A 267 -19.07 -5.79 12.95
N ARG A 268 -19.69 -4.77 13.58
CA ARG A 268 -20.99 -4.96 14.27
C ARG A 268 -22.09 -5.33 13.25
N PRO A 269 -23.07 -6.14 13.66
CA PRO A 269 -24.23 -6.42 12.82
C PRO A 269 -24.93 -5.14 12.35
N LYS A 270 -25.39 -5.13 11.11
CA LYS A 270 -26.21 -4.04 10.57
C LYS A 270 -27.64 -4.55 10.37
N THR A 271 -28.62 -3.71 10.67
CA THR A 271 -30.01 -3.98 10.30
C THR A 271 -30.14 -3.93 8.77
N LYS A 272 -30.65 -5.01 8.18
CA LYS A 272 -30.95 -5.09 6.76
C LYS A 272 -32.27 -4.36 6.47
N PRO A 273 -32.56 -4.04 5.18
CA PRO A 273 -33.82 -3.40 4.78
C PRO A 273 -35.08 -4.19 5.21
N ASP A 274 -34.99 -5.52 5.38
CA ASP A 274 -36.05 -6.39 5.83
C ASP A 274 -36.22 -6.44 7.36
N GLY A 275 -35.46 -5.63 8.11
CA GLY A 275 -35.48 -5.55 9.57
C GLY A 275 -34.63 -6.64 10.26
N THR A 276 -34.04 -7.59 9.54
CA THR A 276 -33.14 -8.60 10.11
C THR A 276 -31.74 -8.02 10.33
N LEU A 277 -31.00 -8.60 11.28
CA LEU A 277 -29.58 -8.27 11.46
C LEU A 277 -28.72 -9.05 10.46
N SER A 278 -27.69 -8.39 9.89
CA SER A 278 -26.59 -9.14 9.29
C SER A 278 -25.93 -9.95 10.39
N THR A 279 -25.53 -11.19 10.11
CA THR A 279 -24.87 -12.05 11.09
C THR A 279 -23.36 -11.97 10.91
N PRO A 280 -22.63 -11.07 11.61
CA PRO A 280 -21.18 -11.18 11.66
C PRO A 280 -20.85 -12.35 12.58
N THR A 281 -19.99 -13.22 12.11
CA THR A 281 -19.59 -14.43 12.86
C THR A 281 -18.46 -14.17 13.85
N LYS A 282 -17.72 -13.05 13.68
CA LYS A 282 -16.45 -12.79 14.37
C LYS A 282 -16.30 -11.31 14.78
N THR A 283 -17.33 -10.65 15.29
CA THR A 283 -17.28 -9.21 15.63
C THR A 283 -16.09 -8.86 16.54
N GLY A 284 -15.28 -7.88 16.16
CA GLY A 284 -14.09 -7.48 16.92
C GLY A 284 -13.01 -8.55 16.93
N GLY A 285 -12.37 -8.77 18.07
CA GLY A 285 -11.36 -9.83 18.27
C GLY A 285 -10.00 -9.55 17.63
N PHE A 286 -9.66 -8.29 17.42
CA PHE A 286 -8.35 -7.78 16.98
C PHE A 286 -7.98 -6.55 17.84
N PRO A 287 -6.71 -6.15 17.94
CA PRO A 287 -6.29 -4.97 18.71
C PRO A 287 -7.04 -3.72 18.28
N GLY A 288 -7.49 -2.91 19.26
CA GLY A 288 -8.19 -1.65 19.03
C GLY A 288 -9.59 -1.77 18.40
N ALA A 289 -10.18 -2.97 18.42
CA ALA A 289 -11.50 -3.25 17.82
C ALA A 289 -12.60 -2.30 18.34
N ASP A 290 -12.61 -1.97 19.63
CA ASP A 290 -13.64 -1.12 20.23
C ASP A 290 -13.70 0.27 19.59
N THR A 291 -12.54 0.93 19.46
CA THR A 291 -12.43 2.24 18.79
C THR A 291 -12.84 2.15 17.32
N VAL A 292 -12.33 1.14 16.61
CA VAL A 292 -12.64 0.96 15.17
C VAL A 292 -14.14 0.73 14.96
N LEU A 293 -14.77 -0.12 15.78
CA LEU A 293 -16.20 -0.42 15.71
C LEU A 293 -17.07 0.77 16.12
N GLU A 294 -16.59 1.60 17.06
CA GLU A 294 -17.27 2.84 17.42
C GLU A 294 -17.20 3.87 16.27
N HIS A 295 -16.01 4.07 15.67
CA HIS A 295 -15.87 4.95 14.51
C HIS A 295 -16.69 4.47 13.29
N LEU A 296 -16.87 3.16 13.11
CA LEU A 296 -17.74 2.61 12.07
C LEU A 296 -19.23 2.89 12.33
N ALA A 297 -19.65 2.93 13.60
CA ALA A 297 -21.03 3.13 14.00
C ALA A 297 -21.41 4.60 14.05
N SER A 298 -20.61 5.44 14.70
CA SER A 298 -20.92 6.83 15.02
C SER A 298 -20.23 7.84 14.10
N GLY A 299 -19.28 7.38 13.29
CA GLY A 299 -18.36 8.22 12.51
C GLY A 299 -17.10 8.59 13.30
N PRO A 300 -15.98 8.79 12.62
CA PRO A 300 -14.72 9.17 13.25
C PRO A 300 -14.67 10.67 13.55
N PRO A 301 -13.86 11.13 14.51
CA PRO A 301 -13.70 12.55 14.85
C PRO A 301 -13.02 13.36 13.74
N ARG A 302 -12.15 12.71 12.96
CA ARG A 302 -11.42 13.31 11.83
C ARG A 302 -11.59 12.46 10.59
N LYS A 303 -11.31 13.04 9.41
CA LYS A 303 -11.34 12.32 8.13
C LYS A 303 -10.16 12.73 7.25
N LEU A 304 -9.52 11.74 6.67
CA LEU A 304 -8.57 11.93 5.58
C LEU A 304 -9.33 12.20 4.29
N ILE A 305 -9.13 13.37 3.69
CA ILE A 305 -9.82 13.79 2.47
C ILE A 305 -8.83 14.23 1.39
N GLY A 306 -9.25 14.14 0.13
CA GLY A 306 -8.56 14.74 -0.99
C GLY A 306 -8.88 16.23 -1.10
N LEU A 307 -7.84 17.05 -1.30
CA LEU A 307 -7.97 18.48 -1.59
C LEU A 307 -7.19 18.84 -2.87
N ILE A 308 -7.70 19.84 -3.60
CA ILE A 308 -7.05 20.39 -4.79
C ILE A 308 -7.04 21.91 -4.72
N SER A 309 -5.97 22.54 -5.25
CA SER A 309 -5.90 24.00 -5.41
C SER A 309 -5.87 24.38 -6.87
N SER A 310 -6.51 25.51 -7.20
CA SER A 310 -6.38 26.16 -8.52
C SER A 310 -5.15 27.05 -8.63
N GLU A 311 -4.54 27.43 -7.49
CA GLU A 311 -3.34 28.26 -7.45
C GLU A 311 -2.10 27.39 -7.72
N PRO A 312 -1.14 27.80 -8.56
CA PRO A 312 0.01 26.98 -8.95
C PRO A 312 1.13 26.97 -7.88
N VAL A 313 0.75 27.07 -6.61
CA VAL A 313 1.67 27.05 -5.47
C VAL A 313 1.69 25.67 -4.84
N PRO A 314 2.86 25.00 -4.76
CA PRO A 314 2.97 23.71 -4.09
C PRO A 314 2.55 23.82 -2.62
N ILE A 315 1.64 22.97 -2.18
CA ILE A 315 1.22 22.82 -0.79
C ILE A 315 1.79 21.49 -0.30
N ARG A 316 2.59 21.52 0.75
CA ARG A 316 3.33 20.37 1.27
C ARG A 316 2.72 19.86 2.58
N SER A 317 3.18 18.70 3.03
CA SER A 317 2.85 18.16 4.35
C SER A 317 3.06 19.19 5.44
N HIS A 318 2.26 19.13 6.50
CA HIS A 318 2.23 20.01 7.66
C HIS A 318 1.72 21.43 7.39
N ALA A 319 1.22 21.72 6.17
CA ALA A 319 0.48 22.96 5.95
C ALA A 319 -0.85 22.91 6.71
N LYS A 320 -1.12 23.91 7.55
CA LYS A 320 -2.37 23.99 8.31
C LYS A 320 -3.56 24.19 7.38
N ILE A 321 -4.65 23.51 7.68
CA ILE A 321 -5.94 23.75 7.04
C ILE A 321 -6.81 24.56 7.99
N VAL A 322 -7.33 25.70 7.49
CA VAL A 322 -8.20 26.57 8.24
C VAL A 322 -9.53 26.77 7.50
N ASN A 323 -10.59 27.04 8.25
CA ASN A 323 -11.89 27.43 7.69
C ASN A 323 -11.95 28.96 7.41
N VAL A 324 -13.09 29.44 6.93
CA VAL A 324 -13.32 30.87 6.61
C VAL A 324 -13.03 31.79 7.80
N ALA A 325 -13.40 31.36 9.02
CA ALA A 325 -13.18 32.13 10.25
C ALA A 325 -11.71 32.14 10.70
N GLY A 326 -10.84 31.38 10.02
CA GLY A 326 -9.43 31.25 10.40
C GLY A 326 -9.16 30.24 11.51
N LYS A 327 -10.17 29.47 11.94
CA LYS A 327 -9.99 28.35 12.88
C LYS A 327 -9.22 27.25 12.16
N GLU A 328 -8.16 26.74 12.80
CA GLU A 328 -7.47 25.52 12.36
C GLU A 328 -8.41 24.31 12.52
N VAL A 329 -8.59 23.56 11.44
CA VAL A 329 -9.48 22.39 11.38
C VAL A 329 -8.77 21.11 10.95
N GLY A 330 -7.48 21.19 10.69
CA GLY A 330 -6.63 20.04 10.33
C GLY A 330 -5.34 20.45 9.64
N GLU A 331 -4.68 19.47 9.06
CA GLU A 331 -3.41 19.67 8.34
C GLU A 331 -3.30 18.81 7.09
N VAL A 332 -2.44 19.23 6.17
CA VAL A 332 -2.03 18.45 5.00
C VAL A 332 -1.07 17.35 5.46
N THR A 333 -1.40 16.11 5.18
CA THR A 333 -0.57 14.95 5.50
C THR A 333 0.37 14.59 4.34
N SER A 334 -0.10 14.72 3.11
CA SER A 334 0.70 14.55 1.88
C SER A 334 0.31 15.61 0.85
N GLY A 335 1.28 16.17 0.12
CA GLY A 335 0.97 17.17 -0.90
C GLY A 335 2.06 17.31 -1.96
N THR A 336 1.63 17.42 -3.21
CA THR A 336 2.50 17.62 -4.39
C THR A 336 1.80 18.41 -5.48
N VAL A 337 2.56 18.84 -6.48
CA VAL A 337 1.98 19.23 -7.77
C VAL A 337 1.85 17.97 -8.61
N SER A 338 0.63 17.57 -8.94
CA SER A 338 0.37 16.39 -9.77
C SER A 338 0.98 16.55 -11.16
N PRO A 339 1.88 15.65 -11.60
CA PRO A 339 2.42 15.71 -12.95
C PRO A 339 1.36 15.47 -14.04
N SER A 340 0.32 14.68 -13.75
CA SER A 340 -0.77 14.40 -14.70
C SER A 340 -1.76 15.57 -14.81
N LEU A 341 -2.10 16.22 -13.69
CA LEU A 341 -3.13 17.28 -13.66
C LEU A 341 -2.57 18.69 -13.77
N GLY A 342 -1.27 18.88 -13.52
CA GLY A 342 -0.62 20.19 -13.48
C GLY A 342 -1.08 21.09 -12.33
N LYS A 343 -1.71 20.52 -11.28
CA LYS A 343 -2.30 21.23 -10.15
C LYS A 343 -1.79 20.68 -8.82
N PRO A 344 -1.73 21.50 -7.76
CA PRO A 344 -1.48 20.99 -6.42
C PRO A 344 -2.63 20.10 -5.94
N ILE A 345 -2.29 18.89 -5.50
CA ILE A 345 -3.19 17.90 -4.87
C ILE A 345 -2.65 17.53 -3.50
N MET A 346 -3.53 17.22 -2.57
CA MET A 346 -3.18 16.94 -1.19
C MET A 346 -4.12 15.90 -0.59
N LEU A 347 -3.58 15.07 0.30
CA LEU A 347 -4.35 14.42 1.34
C LEU A 347 -4.26 15.29 2.59
N ALA A 348 -5.36 15.46 3.31
CA ALA A 348 -5.42 16.24 4.55
C ALA A 348 -6.31 15.53 5.56
N LEU A 349 -5.84 15.47 6.80
CA LEU A 349 -6.60 14.97 7.93
C LEU A 349 -7.29 16.15 8.61
N ILE A 350 -8.62 16.20 8.56
CA ILE A 350 -9.41 17.33 9.07
C ILE A 350 -10.51 16.88 10.03
N GLU A 351 -10.98 17.81 10.89
CA GLU A 351 -12.18 17.60 11.73
C GLU A 351 -13.35 17.15 10.85
N ALA A 352 -14.04 16.06 11.24
CA ALA A 352 -15.06 15.43 10.40
C ALA A 352 -16.25 16.37 10.06
N ASN A 353 -16.62 17.28 10.99
CA ASN A 353 -17.68 18.27 10.82
C ASN A 353 -17.26 19.44 9.91
N SER A 354 -15.97 19.65 9.65
CA SER A 354 -15.47 20.72 8.78
C SER A 354 -15.21 20.27 7.34
N SER A 355 -15.49 19.02 6.99
CA SER A 355 -15.19 18.46 5.67
C SER A 355 -15.97 19.11 4.51
N ASN A 356 -17.08 19.80 4.78
CA ASN A 356 -17.89 20.51 3.81
C ASN A 356 -17.71 22.03 3.85
N ASP A 357 -16.84 22.56 4.70
CA ASP A 357 -16.56 23.98 4.83
C ASP A 357 -15.74 24.50 3.64
N GLN A 358 -15.73 25.83 3.46
CA GLN A 358 -14.72 26.45 2.60
C GLN A 358 -13.38 26.44 3.33
N LEU A 359 -12.39 25.78 2.72
CA LEU A 359 -11.09 25.52 3.31
C LEU A 359 -9.98 26.33 2.66
N PHE A 360 -8.94 26.62 3.46
CA PHE A 360 -7.72 27.26 3.02
C PHE A 360 -6.50 26.54 3.62
N ALA A 361 -5.45 26.36 2.81
CA ALA A 361 -4.14 25.94 3.29
C ALA A 361 -3.28 27.16 3.60
N ILE A 362 -2.56 27.11 4.70
CA ILE A 362 -1.62 28.17 5.09
C ILE A 362 -0.23 27.83 4.56
N VAL A 363 0.28 28.65 3.64
CA VAL A 363 1.63 28.49 3.06
C VAL A 363 2.36 29.81 3.15
N ARG A 364 3.46 29.86 3.93
CA ARG A 364 4.24 31.10 4.14
C ARG A 364 3.32 32.29 4.49
N ASP A 365 2.44 32.10 5.48
CA ASP A 365 1.48 33.10 5.97
C ASP A 365 0.40 33.55 4.99
N LYS A 366 0.33 32.93 3.80
CA LYS A 366 -0.74 33.16 2.83
C LYS A 366 -1.82 32.11 2.93
N LYS A 367 -3.08 32.56 2.86
CA LYS A 367 -4.25 31.67 2.73
C LYS A 367 -4.44 31.31 1.26
N LEU A 368 -4.19 30.07 0.89
CA LEU A 368 -4.45 29.53 -0.44
C LEU A 368 -5.77 28.76 -0.42
N LYS A 369 -6.68 29.10 -1.31
CA LYS A 369 -7.97 28.40 -1.38
C LYS A 369 -7.76 26.97 -1.85
N VAL A 370 -8.34 26.02 -1.11
CA VAL A 370 -8.38 24.60 -1.45
C VAL A 370 -9.82 24.11 -1.45
N GLY A 371 -10.12 23.15 -2.33
CA GLY A 371 -11.46 22.55 -2.43
C GLY A 371 -11.38 21.04 -2.27
N PRO A 372 -12.44 20.40 -1.71
CA PRO A 372 -12.55 18.95 -1.70
C PRO A 372 -12.46 18.38 -3.12
N ALA A 373 -11.74 17.28 -3.26
CA ALA A 373 -11.62 16.53 -4.50
C ALA A 373 -11.88 15.04 -4.21
N PRO A 374 -12.64 14.35 -5.09
CA PRO A 374 -12.85 12.93 -4.92
C PRO A 374 -11.53 12.17 -5.07
N LEU A 375 -11.39 11.09 -4.32
CA LEU A 375 -10.29 10.15 -4.48
C LEU A 375 -10.74 8.93 -5.31
N PRO A 376 -9.92 8.45 -6.23
CA PRO A 376 -8.59 8.95 -6.59
C PRO A 376 -8.63 10.26 -7.40
N PHE A 377 -7.56 11.07 -7.34
CA PHE A 377 -7.43 12.29 -8.17
C PHE A 377 -7.31 11.97 -9.67
N VAL A 378 -6.65 10.86 -9.99
CA VAL A 378 -6.54 10.28 -11.34
C VAL A 378 -7.16 8.88 -11.31
N PRO A 379 -8.06 8.54 -12.24
CA PRO A 379 -8.72 7.24 -12.26
C PRO A 379 -7.76 6.06 -12.26
N LYS A 380 -8.04 5.05 -11.44
CA LYS A 380 -7.28 3.79 -11.39
C LYS A 380 -7.58 2.92 -12.61
N ARG A 381 -6.55 2.21 -13.12
CA ARG A 381 -6.64 1.42 -14.37
C ARG A 381 -6.36 -0.06 -14.15
N TYR A 382 -6.72 -0.61 -13.00
CA TYR A 382 -6.50 -2.03 -12.68
C TYR A 382 -7.31 -2.95 -13.59
N LYS A 383 -6.72 -4.08 -14.01
CA LYS A 383 -7.43 -5.17 -14.70
C LYS A 383 -8.26 -5.97 -13.68
N ARG A 384 -9.56 -5.85 -13.79
CA ARG A 384 -10.54 -6.58 -12.96
C ARG A 384 -11.08 -7.81 -13.65
#